data_ae406a52cb8b788764e547baf5be8ce1
#
_entry.id   ae406a52cb8b788764e547baf5be8ce1
#
_cell.length_a   1.000
_cell.length_b   1.000
_cell.length_c   1.000
_cell.angle_alpha   90.00
_cell.angle_beta   90.00
_cell.angle_gamma   90.00
#
_symmetry.space_group_name_H-M   'P 1'
#
loop_
_entity.id
_entity.type
_entity.pdbx_description
1 polymer ?
#
loop_
_entity_poly.entity_id
_entity_poly.type
_entity_poly.pdbx_seq_one_letter_code
_entity_poly.pdbx_strand_id
1 'polypeptide(L)' 'MADVSYEIDSNGIAVVTWDLEDRSMNVLNLRSIAEYKEIVEKCINDDNVKGIVLRSAKDAFIAGADL' A
#
# COMPACT_ATOMS: atom_id res chain seq x y z
N MET A 1 0.01 -8.73 11.23
CA MET A 1 0.02 -7.35 10.75
C MET A 1 0.15 -7.33 9.24
N ALA A 2 -0.23 -6.26 8.61
CA ALA A 2 -0.28 -6.17 7.16
C ALA A 2 1.03 -5.63 6.59
N ASP A 3 1.44 -6.15 5.42
CA ASP A 3 2.59 -5.62 4.69
C ASP A 3 2.23 -4.31 3.96
N VAL A 4 0.96 -4.09 3.69
CA VAL A 4 0.45 -2.89 3.04
C VAL A 4 -0.68 -2.34 3.89
N SER A 5 -0.63 -1.06 4.19
CA SER A 5 -1.66 -0.39 4.99
C SER A 5 -2.05 0.93 4.34
N TYR A 6 -3.13 1.55 4.82
CA TYR A 6 -3.51 2.85 4.29
C TYR A 6 -4.23 3.68 5.34
N GLU A 7 -4.18 5.00 5.13
CA GLU A 7 -4.94 5.96 5.91
C GLU A 7 -5.54 6.99 4.96
N ILE A 8 -6.68 7.53 5.32
CA ILE A 8 -7.32 8.59 4.54
C ILE A 8 -7.14 9.89 5.31
N ASP A 9 -6.53 10.88 4.67
CA ASP A 9 -6.27 12.16 5.32
C ASP A 9 -7.50 13.09 5.25
N SER A 10 -7.38 14.29 5.81
CA SER A 10 -8.49 15.26 5.86
C SER A 10 -8.88 15.78 4.49
N ASN A 11 -8.06 15.61 3.48
CA ASN A 11 -8.34 16.03 2.11
C ASN A 11 -8.97 14.92 1.26
N GLY A 12 -9.19 13.75 1.84
CA GLY A 12 -9.74 12.61 1.11
C GLY A 12 -8.69 11.84 0.32
N ILE A 13 -7.42 11.99 0.67
CA ILE A 13 -6.34 11.27 0.00
C ILE A 13 -6.02 10.00 0.79
N ALA A 14 -6.12 8.86 0.14
CA ALA A 14 -5.72 7.58 0.72
C ALA A 14 -4.20 7.43 0.56
N VAL A 15 -3.47 7.46 1.65
CA VAL A 15 -2.02 7.27 1.65
C VAL A 15 -1.76 5.80 1.93
N VAL A 16 -1.32 5.08 0.90
CA VAL A 16 -1.05 3.64 0.97
C VAL A 16 0.44 3.44 1.24
N THR A 17 0.74 2.73 2.32
CA THR A 17 2.12 2.49 2.75
C THR A 17 2.49 1.04 2.53
N TRP A 18 3.59 0.82 1.82
CA TRP A 18 4.15 -0.50 1.56
C TRP A 18 5.30 -0.74 2.53
N ASP A 19 5.16 -1.73 3.40
CA ASP A 19 6.12 -2.02 4.45
C ASP A 19 6.11 -3.50 4.81
N LEU A 20 6.91 -4.29 4.08
CA LEU A 20 7.02 -5.72 4.33
C LEU A 20 7.68 -5.97 5.70
N GLU A 21 6.99 -6.68 6.57
CA GLU A 21 7.42 -6.90 7.95
C GLU A 21 8.75 -7.65 8.06
N ASP A 22 8.95 -8.65 7.23
CA ASP A 22 10.08 -9.58 7.36
C ASP A 22 11.28 -9.20 6.51
N ARG A 23 11.25 -8.03 5.88
CA ARG A 23 12.29 -7.65 4.92
C ARG A 23 12.77 -6.24 5.17
N SER A 24 14.04 -6.00 4.90
CA SER A 24 14.61 -4.66 4.97
C SER A 24 14.23 -3.81 3.76
N MET A 25 13.77 -4.43 2.67
CA MET A 25 13.34 -3.75 1.44
C MET A 25 12.00 -4.29 1.00
N ASN A 26 11.20 -3.44 0.36
CA ASN A 26 9.93 -3.87 -0.20
C ASN A 26 10.14 -4.64 -1.49
N VAL A 27 9.37 -5.71 -1.67
CA VAL A 27 9.31 -6.45 -2.92
C VAL A 27 7.85 -6.72 -3.25
N LEU A 28 7.53 -6.96 -4.52
CA LEU A 28 6.20 -7.39 -4.93
C LEU A 28 6.12 -8.90 -4.76
N ASN A 29 5.29 -9.36 -3.84
CA ASN A 29 5.00 -10.78 -3.68
C ASN A 29 3.49 -10.98 -3.65
N LEU A 30 3.04 -12.24 -3.69
CA LEU A 30 1.61 -12.53 -3.80
C LEU A 30 0.82 -11.95 -2.62
N ARG A 31 1.37 -12.00 -1.42
CA ARG A 31 0.70 -11.47 -0.23
C ARG A 31 0.53 -9.97 -0.29
N SER A 32 1.60 -9.24 -0.59
CA SER A 32 1.54 -7.77 -0.63
C SER A 32 0.68 -7.28 -1.79
N ILE A 33 0.73 -7.94 -2.93
CA ILE A 33 -0.12 -7.60 -4.08
C ILE A 33 -1.59 -7.80 -3.73
N ALA A 34 -1.93 -8.89 -3.06
CA ALA A 34 -3.30 -9.16 -2.65
C ALA A 34 -3.81 -8.11 -1.66
N GLU A 35 -2.99 -7.72 -0.70
CA GLU A 35 -3.34 -6.68 0.26
C GLU A 35 -3.54 -5.33 -0.42
N TYR A 36 -2.65 -4.98 -1.33
CA TYR A 36 -2.74 -3.74 -2.08
C TYR A 36 -4.02 -3.69 -2.93
N LYS A 37 -4.32 -4.78 -3.64
CA LYS A 37 -5.53 -4.87 -4.45
C LYS A 37 -6.78 -4.65 -3.60
N GLU A 38 -6.85 -5.28 -2.43
CA GLU A 38 -7.98 -5.13 -1.53
C GLU A 38 -8.14 -3.68 -1.07
N ILE A 39 -7.04 -3.01 -0.75
CA ILE A 39 -7.05 -1.60 -0.34
C ILE A 39 -7.55 -0.73 -1.48
N VAL A 40 -7.06 -0.93 -2.68
CA VAL A 40 -7.48 -0.15 -3.85
C VAL A 40 -8.98 -0.31 -4.10
N GLU A 41 -9.49 -1.53 -4.00
CA GLU A 41 -10.92 -1.78 -4.16
C GLU A 41 -11.76 -1.03 -3.12
N LYS A 42 -11.31 -1.01 -1.87
CA LYS A 42 -11.99 -0.26 -0.82
C LYS A 42 -11.99 1.24 -1.12
N CYS A 43 -10.86 1.76 -1.60
CA CYS A 43 -10.74 3.18 -1.92
C CYS A 43 -11.64 3.58 -3.10
N ILE A 44 -11.72 2.74 -4.12
CA ILE A 44 -12.56 3.00 -5.29
C ILE A 44 -14.03 3.06 -4.90
N ASN A 45 -14.45 2.24 -3.93
CA ASN A 45 -15.83 2.17 -3.49
C ASN A 45 -16.18 3.18 -2.39
N ASP A 46 -15.21 3.97 -1.94
CA ASP A 46 -15.43 4.97 -0.88
C ASP A 46 -15.52 6.36 -1.49
N ASP A 47 -16.72 6.95 -1.43
CA ASP A 47 -16.98 8.27 -2.00
C ASP A 47 -16.17 9.39 -1.34
N ASN A 48 -15.62 9.16 -0.16
CA ASN A 48 -14.79 10.13 0.54
C ASN A 48 -13.34 10.14 0.04
N VAL A 49 -12.94 9.12 -0.71
CA VAL A 49 -11.59 9.03 -1.25
C VAL A 49 -11.53 9.70 -2.61
N LYS A 50 -10.71 10.74 -2.73
CA LYS A 50 -10.56 11.54 -3.94
C LYS A 50 -9.28 11.24 -4.71
N GLY A 51 -8.33 10.57 -4.08
CA GLY A 51 -7.08 10.20 -4.71
C GLY A 51 -6.31 9.21 -3.86
N ILE A 52 -5.29 8.58 -4.46
CA ILE A 52 -4.45 7.60 -3.80
C ILE A 52 -2.99 8.01 -3.98
N VAL A 53 -2.23 8.01 -2.89
CA VAL A 53 -0.79 8.23 -2.90
C VAL A 53 -0.14 6.95 -2.39
N LEU A 54 0.82 6.43 -3.14
CA LEU A 54 1.56 5.22 -2.78
C LEU A 54 2.93 5.62 -2.24
N ARG A 55 3.27 5.11 -1.06
CA ARG A 55 4.57 5.41 -0.43
C ARG A 55 5.21 4.15 0.13
N SER A 56 6.50 4.22 0.39
CA SER A 56 7.24 3.17 1.08
C SER A 56 7.69 3.66 2.46
N ALA A 57 7.59 2.79 3.45
CA ALA A 57 8.14 3.05 4.78
C ALA A 57 9.62 2.64 4.86
N LYS A 58 10.19 2.12 3.79
CA LYS A 58 11.58 1.67 3.72
C LYS A 58 12.41 2.62 2.88
N ASP A 59 13.74 2.44 2.89
CA ASP A 59 14.66 3.32 2.17
C ASP A 59 14.46 3.29 0.66
N ALA A 60 14.15 2.12 0.10
CA ALA A 60 13.82 1.98 -1.31
C ALA A 60 12.32 1.83 -1.48
N PHE A 61 11.77 2.28 -2.60
CA PHE A 61 10.34 2.15 -2.83
C PHE A 61 9.95 0.67 -2.96
N ILE A 62 10.37 0.02 -4.03
CA ILE A 62 10.16 -1.42 -4.21
C ILE A 62 11.43 -1.96 -4.86
N ALA A 63 12.07 -2.96 -4.24
CA ALA A 63 13.35 -3.48 -4.70
C ALA A 63 13.21 -4.44 -5.88
N GLY A 64 12.04 -5.05 -6.06
CA GLY A 64 11.82 -5.98 -7.15
C GLY A 64 10.54 -6.77 -6.97
N ALA A 65 10.36 -7.79 -7.79
CA ALA A 65 9.20 -8.66 -7.74
C ALA A 65 9.63 -10.08 -7.33
N ASP A 66 8.97 -10.61 -6.33
CA ASP A 66 9.19 -11.97 -5.83
C ASP A 66 7.94 -12.80 -6.16
N LEU A 67 7.95 -13.35 -7.36
CA LEU A 67 6.78 -14.04 -7.90
C LEU A 67 6.86 -15.55 -7.72
#